data_7b241c6130847ebfb6fedf3400c68b10
#
_entry.id   7b241c6130847ebfb6fedf3400c68b10
#
_cell.length_a   1.000
_cell.length_b   1.000
_cell.length_c   1.000
_cell.angle_alpha   90.00
_cell.angle_beta   90.00
_cell.angle_gamma   90.00
#
_symmetry.space_group_name_H-M   'P 1'
#
loop_
_entity.id
_entity.type
_entity.pdbx_description
1 polymer ?
#
loop_
_entity_poly.entity_id
_entity_poly.type
_entity_poly.pdbx_seq_one_letter_code
_entity_poly.pdbx_strand_id
1 'polypeptide(L)' 'MTRRIHPDVRKLLDEINAYRVKHGLDRTKFGILATNDGHLIPRLQSGRLPRLTTIDKVRAYMSNGRKQ' A
#
# COMPACT_ATOMS: atom_id res chain seq x y z
N MET A 1 22.87 -5.92 -5.02
CA MET A 1 22.29 -6.67 -3.92
C MET A 1 20.89 -6.17 -3.56
N THR A 2 19.95 -7.06 -3.45
CA THR A 2 18.57 -6.67 -3.23
C THR A 2 18.31 -6.41 -1.76
N ARG A 3 17.65 -5.31 -1.47
CA ARG A 3 17.28 -4.99 -0.12
C ARG A 3 16.12 -5.89 0.30
N ARG A 4 16.24 -6.48 1.48
CA ARG A 4 15.23 -7.36 1.98
C ARG A 4 14.04 -6.56 2.51
N ILE A 5 12.85 -6.90 2.04
CA ILE A 5 11.63 -6.24 2.49
C ILE A 5 11.16 -6.92 3.77
N HIS A 6 10.80 -6.11 4.77
CA HIS A 6 10.28 -6.63 6.03
C HIS A 6 9.04 -7.49 5.78
N PRO A 7 8.89 -8.63 6.45
CA PRO A 7 7.73 -9.50 6.21
C PRO A 7 6.38 -8.82 6.34
N ASP A 8 6.23 -7.91 7.29
CA ASP A 8 4.98 -7.20 7.47
C ASP A 8 4.68 -6.28 6.29
N VAL A 9 5.72 -5.63 5.76
CA VAL A 9 5.57 -4.77 4.60
C VAL A 9 5.24 -5.60 3.37
N ARG A 10 5.89 -6.75 3.23
CA ARG A 10 5.62 -7.63 2.11
C ARG A 10 4.18 -8.11 2.12
N LYS A 11 3.68 -8.48 3.29
CA LYS A 11 2.30 -8.89 3.42
C LYS A 11 1.36 -7.75 3.05
N LEU A 12 1.68 -6.55 3.52
CA LEU A 12 0.88 -5.38 3.18
C LEU A 12 0.89 -5.12 1.68
N LEU A 13 2.06 -5.24 1.04
CA LEU A 13 2.14 -5.07 -0.41
C LEU A 13 1.30 -6.10 -1.15
N ASP A 14 1.29 -7.34 -0.69
CA ASP A 14 0.47 -8.37 -1.31
C ASP A 14 -1.02 -8.01 -1.22
N GLU A 15 -1.45 -7.52 -0.07
CA GLU A 15 -2.83 -7.09 0.12
C GLU A 15 -3.15 -5.90 -0.76
N ILE A 16 -2.23 -4.96 -0.87
CA ILE A 16 -2.41 -3.78 -1.71
C ILE A 16 -2.55 -4.20 -3.18
N ASN A 17 -1.68 -5.09 -3.63
CA ASN A 17 -1.73 -5.53 -5.02
C ASN A 17 -3.03 -6.26 -5.35
N ALA A 18 -3.50 -7.09 -4.44
CA ALA A 18 -4.78 -7.77 -4.63
C ALA A 18 -5.92 -6.76 -4.73
N TYR A 19 -5.91 -5.76 -3.88
CA TYR A 19 -6.92 -4.72 -3.90
C TYR A 19 -6.88 -3.92 -5.20
N ARG A 20 -5.68 -3.54 -5.63
CA ARG A 20 -5.51 -2.77 -6.87
C ARG A 20 -6.07 -3.52 -8.07
N VAL A 21 -5.71 -4.78 -8.17
CA VAL A 21 -6.17 -5.61 -9.31
C VAL A 21 -7.69 -5.70 -9.28
N LYS A 22 -8.25 -5.91 -8.12
CA LYS A 22 -9.68 -6.06 -7.98
C LYS A 22 -10.43 -4.79 -8.38
N HIS A 23 -9.86 -3.65 -8.08
CA HIS A 23 -10.52 -2.36 -8.34
C HIS A 23 -9.97 -1.61 -9.52
N GLY A 24 -9.03 -2.19 -10.26
CA GLY A 24 -8.49 -1.56 -11.45
C GLY A 24 -7.69 -0.30 -11.18
N LEU A 25 -6.99 -0.25 -10.05
CA LEU A 25 -6.20 0.92 -9.67
C LEU A 25 -4.73 0.71 -9.96
N ASP A 26 -4.07 1.73 -10.51
CA ASP A 26 -2.63 1.66 -10.64
C ASP A 26 -1.96 2.05 -9.30
N ARG A 27 -0.64 1.90 -9.25
CA ARG A 27 0.09 2.13 -8.02
C ARG A 27 -0.01 3.57 -7.53
N THR A 28 0.17 4.50 -8.44
CA THR A 28 0.11 5.92 -8.10
C THR A 28 -1.28 6.29 -7.58
N LYS A 29 -2.30 5.83 -8.28
CA LYS A 29 -3.66 6.16 -7.90
C LYS A 29 -4.01 5.58 -6.54
N PHE A 30 -3.60 4.33 -6.29
CA PHE A 30 -3.84 3.73 -4.98
C PHE A 30 -3.18 4.55 -3.88
N GLY A 31 -1.93 4.94 -4.08
CA GLY A 31 -1.22 5.72 -3.07
C GLY A 31 -1.92 7.03 -2.77
N ILE A 32 -2.36 7.72 -3.81
CA ILE A 32 -3.05 8.99 -3.64
C ILE A 32 -4.37 8.80 -2.88
N LEU A 33 -5.13 7.79 -3.26
CA LEU A 33 -6.43 7.56 -2.62
C LEU A 33 -6.29 7.09 -1.18
N ALA A 34 -5.29 6.27 -0.91
CA ALA A 34 -5.16 5.68 0.42
C ALA A 34 -4.46 6.63 1.41
N THR A 35 -3.40 7.30 0.96
CA THR A 35 -2.58 8.09 1.87
C THR A 35 -2.25 9.48 1.34
N ASN A 36 -2.82 9.84 0.20
CA ASN A 36 -2.53 11.09 -0.48
C ASN A 36 -1.05 11.20 -0.89
N ASP A 37 -0.43 10.07 -1.21
CA ASP A 37 0.98 10.00 -1.57
C ASP A 37 1.16 9.05 -2.75
N GLY A 38 1.41 9.60 -3.93
CA GLY A 38 1.57 8.80 -5.15
C GLY A 38 2.81 7.92 -5.15
N HIS A 39 3.75 8.14 -4.23
CA HIS A 39 4.97 7.35 -4.13
C HIS A 39 4.92 6.28 -3.05
N LEU A 40 3.73 6.01 -2.52
CA LEU A 40 3.58 5.06 -1.43
C LEU A 40 4.13 3.68 -1.79
N ILE A 41 3.65 3.10 -2.87
CA ILE A 41 4.04 1.74 -3.24
C ILE A 41 5.51 1.65 -3.61
N PRO A 42 6.07 2.55 -4.43
CA PRO A 42 7.50 2.51 -4.70
C PRO A 42 8.36 2.56 -3.42
N ARG A 43 7.94 3.37 -2.45
CA ARG A 43 8.66 3.44 -1.18
C ARG A 43 8.63 2.13 -0.42
N LEU A 44 7.46 1.50 -0.38
CA LEU A 44 7.33 0.20 0.28
C LEU A 44 8.16 -0.86 -0.44
N GLN A 45 8.16 -0.82 -1.75
CA GLN A 45 8.92 -1.79 -2.54
C GLN A 45 10.42 -1.60 -2.41
N SER A 46 10.86 -0.41 -2.07
CA SER A 46 12.29 -0.15 -1.89
C SER A 46 12.82 -0.67 -0.56
N GLY A 47 11.96 -1.20 0.28
CA GLY A 47 12.36 -1.75 1.56
C GLY A 47 12.22 -0.80 2.73
N ARG A 48 11.65 0.36 2.52
CA ARG A 48 11.41 1.30 3.61
C ARG A 48 10.26 0.85 4.47
N LEU A 49 10.44 0.97 5.78
CA LEU A 49 9.36 0.70 6.71
C LEU A 49 8.45 1.92 6.80
N PRO A 50 7.16 1.76 6.56
CA PRO A 50 6.25 2.90 6.68
C PRO A 50 5.96 3.19 8.14
N ARG A 51 5.47 4.40 8.38
CA ARG A 51 5.01 4.73 9.72
C ARG A 51 3.74 3.97 10.03
N LEU A 52 3.50 3.77 11.31
CA LEU A 52 2.31 3.07 11.76
C LEU A 52 1.04 3.77 11.26
N THR A 53 1.04 5.10 11.27
CA THR A 53 -0.09 5.87 10.77
C THR A 53 -0.33 5.62 9.29
N THR A 54 0.74 5.44 8.51
CA THR A 54 0.61 5.14 7.08
C THR A 54 -0.04 3.78 6.90
N ILE A 55 0.41 2.79 7.66
CA ILE A 55 -0.17 1.45 7.59
C ILE A 55 -1.64 1.49 7.95
N ASP A 56 -1.99 2.21 9.00
CA ASP A 56 -3.37 2.34 9.44
C ASP A 56 -4.23 2.98 8.35
N LYS A 57 -3.72 4.02 7.70
CA LYS A 57 -4.45 4.68 6.63
C LYS A 57 -4.70 3.74 5.46
N VAL A 58 -3.68 2.97 5.08
CA VAL A 58 -3.82 2.03 3.97
C VAL A 58 -4.85 0.97 4.30
N ARG A 59 -4.77 0.40 5.49
CA ARG A 59 -5.71 -0.65 5.88
C ARG A 59 -7.13 -0.12 6.01
N ALA A 60 -7.27 1.08 6.55
CA ALA A 60 -8.57 1.71 6.65
C ALA A 60 -9.18 1.96 5.27
N TYR A 61 -8.36 2.42 4.33
CA TYR A 61 -8.84 2.66 2.99
C TYR A 61 -9.32 1.36 2.34
N MET A 62 -8.52 0.30 2.45
CA MET A 62 -8.88 -0.97 1.85
C MET A 62 -10.13 -1.57 2.49
N SER A 63 -10.28 -1.36 3.80
CA SER A 63 -11.43 -1.88 4.52
C SER A 63 -12.69 -1.06 4.24
N ASN A 64 -12.57 0.27 4.24
CA ASN A 64 -13.72 1.15 4.08
C ASN A 64 -14.10 1.36 2.63
N GLY A 65 -13.17 1.18 1.71
CA GLY A 65 -13.43 1.41 0.30
C GLY A 65 -14.56 0.59 -0.25
N ARG A 66 -14.83 -0.55 0.36
CA ARG A 66 -15.92 -1.40 -0.11
C ARG A 66 -17.27 -1.00 0.40
N LYS A 67 -17.31 -0.13 1.35
CA LYS A 67 -18.59 0.31 1.91
C LYS A 67 -19.27 1.35 1.05
N GLN A 68 -18.54 1.93 0.18
CA GLN A 68 -19.04 3.01 -0.65
C GLN A 68 -19.85 2.50 -1.83
#